data_9fbd063e5255299814f56a164a5ccf47
#
_entry.id   9fbd063e5255299814f56a164a5ccf47
#
_cell.length_a   1.000
_cell.length_b   1.000
_cell.length_c   1.000
_cell.angle_alpha   90.00
_cell.angle_beta   90.00
_cell.angle_gamma   90.00
#
_symmetry.space_group_name_H-M   'P 1'
#
loop_
_entity.id
_entity.type
_entity.pdbx_description
1 polymer ?
#
loop_
_entity_poly.entity_id
_entity_poly.type
_entity_poly.pdbx_seq_one_letter_code
_entity_poly.pdbx_strand_id
1 'polypeptide(L)'
;MCRYILRNKKYFIGTLCTSLFAGVVPLLLAYVIQLISDVAFNNHFEKAGTCLFASVLFLVYTLMTTSINSIMKSTYRKKLKTDLGEDLYSSLMNQSYSTFKKEKIGNQLSLFTNDIKMVDEYYFYPILSMIVDIIVSVIILIYILRIHVFVGLMMAVIAVATLLVPKMMEKRLKKYSNQLSSYSGIYN
;
A
#
# COMPACT_ATOMS: atom_id res chain seq x y z
N MET A 1 -14.01 0.87 12.41
CA MET A 1 -13.14 1.06 11.22
C MET A 1 -13.32 -0.04 10.18
N CYS A 2 -13.22 -1.33 10.50
CA CYS A 2 -13.47 -2.43 9.51
C CYS A 2 -14.85 -2.37 8.84
N ARG A 3 -15.86 -1.80 9.50
CA ARG A 3 -17.21 -1.63 8.93
C ARG A 3 -17.22 -0.81 7.64
N TYR A 4 -16.42 0.26 7.55
CA TYR A 4 -16.33 1.10 6.35
C TYR A 4 -15.68 0.36 5.18
N ILE A 5 -14.63 -0.42 5.46
CA ILE A 5 -13.96 -1.24 4.45
C ILE A 5 -14.95 -2.24 3.83
N LEU A 6 -15.76 -2.90 4.66
CA LEU A 6 -16.73 -3.90 4.21
C LEU A 6 -18.00 -3.30 3.59
N ARG A 7 -18.34 -2.04 3.89
CA ARG A 7 -19.51 -1.34 3.30
C ARG A 7 -19.37 -1.19 1.78
N ASN A 8 -18.13 -1.02 1.29
CA ASN A 8 -17.80 -0.80 -0.11
C ASN A 8 -17.12 -2.01 -0.78
N LYS A 9 -17.64 -3.23 -0.56
CA LYS A 9 -17.04 -4.51 -1.03
C LYS A 9 -16.68 -4.52 -2.51
N LYS A 10 -17.53 -3.95 -3.39
CA LYS A 10 -17.30 -3.93 -4.84
C LYS A 10 -16.00 -3.17 -5.20
N TYR A 11 -15.82 -1.98 -4.63
CA TYR A 11 -14.61 -1.18 -4.84
C TYR A 11 -13.38 -1.80 -4.20
N PHE A 12 -13.54 -2.44 -3.03
CA PHE A 12 -12.46 -3.18 -2.36
C PHE A 12 -11.97 -4.35 -3.23
N ILE A 13 -12.88 -5.19 -3.71
CA ILE A 13 -12.55 -6.33 -4.59
C ILE A 13 -11.91 -5.82 -5.90
N GLY A 14 -12.48 -4.77 -6.51
CA GLY A 14 -11.89 -4.16 -7.71
C GLY A 14 -10.47 -3.67 -7.48
N THR A 15 -10.21 -3.04 -6.33
CA THR A 15 -8.85 -2.59 -5.95
C THR A 15 -7.91 -3.77 -5.71
N LEU A 16 -8.37 -4.84 -5.07
CA LEU A 16 -7.57 -6.05 -4.89
C LEU A 16 -7.21 -6.69 -6.24
N CYS A 17 -8.19 -6.87 -7.12
CA CYS A 17 -7.95 -7.44 -8.45
C CYS A 17 -6.93 -6.62 -9.24
N THR A 18 -7.12 -5.30 -9.35
CA THR A 18 -6.18 -4.44 -10.07
C THR A 18 -4.79 -4.41 -9.44
N SER A 19 -4.70 -4.51 -8.10
CA SER A 19 -3.42 -4.59 -7.40
C SER A 19 -2.70 -5.92 -7.62
N LEU A 20 -3.43 -7.03 -7.75
CA LEU A 20 -2.83 -8.32 -8.10
C LEU A 20 -2.24 -8.29 -9.52
N PHE A 21 -2.93 -7.70 -10.50
CA PHE A 21 -2.38 -7.50 -11.85
C PHE A 21 -1.13 -6.62 -11.83
N ALA A 22 -1.14 -5.53 -11.06
CA ALA A 22 0.05 -4.70 -10.87
C ALA A 22 1.19 -5.43 -10.14
N GLY A 23 0.86 -6.37 -9.24
CA GLY A 23 1.83 -7.20 -8.52
C GLY A 23 2.59 -8.20 -9.39
N VAL A 24 2.10 -8.47 -10.62
CA VAL A 24 2.81 -9.32 -11.59
C VAL A 24 3.96 -8.55 -12.29
N VAL A 25 3.95 -7.22 -12.26
CA VAL A 25 4.96 -6.38 -12.92
C VAL A 25 6.41 -6.76 -12.56
N PRO A 26 6.80 -6.99 -11.28
CA PRO A 26 8.16 -7.39 -10.95
C PRO A 26 8.59 -8.73 -11.58
N LEU A 27 7.66 -9.68 -11.72
CA LEU A 27 7.91 -10.98 -12.34
C LEU A 27 8.15 -10.84 -13.85
N LEU A 28 7.34 -10.01 -14.52
CA LEU A 28 7.52 -9.70 -15.94
C LEU A 28 8.82 -8.93 -16.18
N LEU A 29 9.19 -8.02 -15.27
CA LEU A 29 10.47 -7.31 -15.33
C LEU A 29 11.65 -8.29 -15.26
N ALA A 30 11.61 -9.24 -14.33
CA ALA A 30 12.65 -10.26 -14.21
C ALA A 30 12.76 -11.11 -15.50
N TYR A 31 11.63 -11.46 -16.11
CA TYR A 31 11.62 -12.19 -17.38
C TYR A 31 12.21 -11.37 -18.54
N VAL A 32 11.87 -10.08 -18.64
CA VAL A 32 12.44 -9.17 -19.67
C VAL A 32 13.95 -9.02 -19.46
N ILE A 33 14.42 -8.85 -18.22
CA ILE A 33 15.86 -8.78 -17.92
C ILE A 33 16.57 -10.08 -18.32
N GLN A 34 15.95 -11.24 -18.08
CA GLN A 34 16.49 -12.52 -18.52
C GLN A 34 16.63 -12.58 -20.04
N LEU A 35 15.61 -12.19 -20.79
CA LEU A 35 15.67 -12.14 -22.26
C LEU A 35 16.78 -11.20 -22.77
N ILE A 36 16.93 -10.03 -22.16
CA ILE A 36 18.02 -9.08 -22.50
C ILE A 36 19.37 -9.70 -22.23
N SER A 37 19.54 -10.35 -21.07
CA SER A 37 20.77 -11.03 -20.69
C SER A 37 21.14 -12.15 -21.67
N ASP A 38 20.17 -12.97 -22.05
CA ASP A 38 20.39 -14.07 -23.00
C ASP A 38 20.85 -13.57 -24.38
N VAL A 39 20.28 -12.45 -24.86
CA VAL A 39 20.73 -11.82 -26.12
C VAL A 39 22.12 -11.24 -25.99
N ALA A 40 22.42 -10.57 -24.87
CA ALA A 40 23.70 -9.88 -24.67
C ALA A 40 24.88 -10.83 -24.44
N PHE A 41 24.68 -11.87 -23.62
CA PHE A 41 25.77 -12.77 -23.22
C PHE A 41 25.96 -13.98 -24.14
N ASN A 42 24.89 -14.48 -24.75
CA ASN A 42 24.94 -15.67 -25.62
C ASN A 42 25.06 -15.34 -27.11
N ASN A 43 25.26 -14.06 -27.48
CA ASN A 43 25.35 -13.57 -28.87
C ASN A 43 24.17 -13.99 -29.78
N HIS A 44 22.98 -14.21 -29.19
CA HIS A 44 21.77 -14.54 -29.92
C HIS A 44 21.09 -13.31 -30.53
N PHE A 45 21.82 -12.56 -31.38
CA PHE A 45 21.31 -11.34 -32.04
C PHE A 45 20.05 -11.57 -32.89
N GLU A 46 19.83 -12.81 -33.35
CA GLU A 46 18.59 -13.18 -34.06
C GLU A 46 17.32 -12.95 -33.19
N LYS A 47 17.46 -13.02 -31.87
CA LYS A 47 16.36 -12.79 -30.91
C LYS A 47 16.22 -11.31 -30.48
N ALA A 48 17.04 -10.40 -30.98
CA ALA A 48 16.97 -9.01 -30.59
C ALA A 48 15.60 -8.36 -30.88
N GLY A 49 14.98 -8.73 -32.02
CA GLY A 49 13.64 -8.27 -32.36
C GLY A 49 12.55 -8.71 -31.36
N THR A 50 12.60 -9.97 -30.94
CA THR A 50 11.68 -10.52 -29.91
C THR A 50 11.90 -9.85 -28.55
N CYS A 51 13.15 -9.55 -28.20
CA CYS A 51 13.49 -8.85 -26.97
C CYS A 51 12.94 -7.42 -26.96
N LEU A 52 13.09 -6.68 -28.05
CA LEU A 52 12.53 -5.33 -28.22
C LEU A 52 11.01 -5.35 -28.12
N PHE A 53 10.36 -6.28 -28.82
CA PHE A 53 8.90 -6.43 -28.79
C PHE A 53 8.39 -6.74 -27.38
N ALA A 54 9.03 -7.70 -26.68
CA ALA A 54 8.69 -8.03 -25.29
C ALA A 54 8.87 -6.84 -24.36
N SER A 55 9.93 -6.05 -24.53
CA SER A 55 10.19 -4.85 -23.73
C SER A 55 9.12 -3.78 -23.94
N VAL A 56 8.69 -3.55 -25.18
CA VAL A 56 7.61 -2.61 -25.51
C VAL A 56 6.28 -3.07 -24.91
N LEU A 57 5.94 -4.35 -25.04
CA LEU A 57 4.74 -4.93 -24.43
C LEU A 57 4.76 -4.79 -22.90
N PHE A 58 5.90 -5.05 -22.27
CA PHE A 58 6.08 -4.87 -20.84
C PHE A 58 5.85 -3.41 -20.40
N LEU A 59 6.38 -2.43 -21.14
CA LEU A 59 6.16 -1.00 -20.86
C LEU A 59 4.67 -0.63 -20.96
N VAL A 60 3.99 -1.06 -22.03
CA VAL A 60 2.56 -0.81 -22.21
C VAL A 60 1.74 -1.46 -21.08
N TYR A 61 2.04 -2.72 -20.76
CA TYR A 61 1.39 -3.43 -19.65
C TYR A 61 1.57 -2.70 -18.32
N THR A 62 2.79 -2.28 -18.01
CA THR A 62 3.12 -1.58 -16.75
C THR A 62 2.38 -0.25 -16.65
N LEU A 63 2.38 0.56 -17.70
CA LEU A 63 1.68 1.83 -17.73
C LEU A 63 0.17 1.66 -17.56
N MET A 64 -0.43 0.70 -18.25
CA MET A 64 -1.86 0.42 -18.14
C MET A 64 -2.23 -0.07 -16.73
N THR A 65 -1.54 -1.08 -16.23
CA THR A 65 -1.89 -1.70 -14.93
C THR A 65 -1.67 -0.74 -13.76
N THR A 66 -0.58 0.03 -13.76
CA THR A 66 -0.30 1.01 -12.70
C THR A 66 -1.29 2.16 -12.72
N SER A 67 -1.68 2.65 -13.90
CA SER A 67 -2.68 3.72 -14.04
C SER A 67 -4.06 3.26 -13.57
N ILE A 68 -4.52 2.10 -14.02
CA ILE A 68 -5.81 1.52 -13.62
C ILE A 68 -5.84 1.27 -12.10
N ASN A 69 -4.76 0.68 -11.55
CA ASN A 69 -4.65 0.42 -10.12
C ASN A 69 -4.68 1.72 -9.28
N SER A 70 -3.99 2.77 -9.74
CA SER A 70 -3.99 4.07 -9.09
C SER A 70 -5.39 4.70 -9.07
N ILE A 71 -6.11 4.67 -10.19
CA ILE A 71 -7.48 5.17 -10.30
C ILE A 71 -8.42 4.40 -9.36
N MET A 72 -8.32 3.06 -9.35
CA MET A 72 -9.16 2.22 -8.49
C MET A 72 -8.89 2.45 -7.00
N LYS A 73 -7.62 2.50 -6.60
CA LYS A 73 -7.22 2.84 -5.23
C LYS A 73 -7.74 4.23 -4.81
N SER A 74 -7.58 5.22 -5.68
CA SER A 74 -8.04 6.59 -5.42
C SER A 74 -9.57 6.66 -5.29
N THR A 75 -10.30 5.98 -6.17
CA THR A 75 -11.78 5.92 -6.14
C THR A 75 -12.28 5.25 -4.86
N TYR A 76 -11.68 4.14 -4.47
CA TYR A 76 -12.02 3.46 -3.24
C TYR A 76 -11.74 4.31 -1.99
N ARG A 77 -10.57 4.93 -1.90
CA ARG A 77 -10.22 5.86 -0.81
C ARG A 77 -11.18 7.06 -0.73
N LYS A 78 -11.53 7.64 -1.90
CA LYS A 78 -12.55 8.70 -1.96
C LYS A 78 -13.87 8.24 -1.36
N LYS A 79 -14.33 7.02 -1.70
CA LYS A 79 -15.58 6.48 -1.18
C LYS A 79 -15.54 6.27 0.33
N LEU A 80 -14.44 5.74 0.87
CA LEU A 80 -14.24 5.59 2.31
C LEU A 80 -14.27 6.93 3.05
N LYS A 81 -13.63 7.98 2.50
CA LYS A 81 -13.66 9.33 3.09
C LYS A 81 -15.06 9.93 3.07
N THR A 82 -15.80 9.73 1.97
CA THR A 82 -17.19 10.22 1.85
C THR A 82 -18.06 9.55 2.90
N ASP A 83 -18.00 8.21 3.02
CA ASP A 83 -18.80 7.48 4.01
C ASP A 83 -18.48 7.91 5.45
N LEU A 84 -17.18 8.13 5.75
CA LEU A 84 -16.75 8.63 7.06
C LEU A 84 -17.23 10.06 7.32
N GLY A 85 -17.17 10.92 6.31
CA GLY A 85 -17.68 12.30 6.39
C GLY A 85 -19.19 12.36 6.59
N GLU A 86 -19.97 11.52 5.89
CA GLU A 86 -21.41 11.42 6.06
C GLU A 86 -21.79 10.99 7.48
N ASP A 87 -21.11 9.96 8.03
CA ASP A 87 -21.38 9.47 9.38
C ASP A 87 -20.97 10.53 10.43
N LEU A 88 -19.86 11.24 10.21
CA LEU A 88 -19.44 12.36 11.07
C LEU A 88 -20.43 13.52 11.03
N TYR A 89 -20.87 13.92 9.84
CA TYR A 89 -21.88 14.97 9.67
C TYR A 89 -23.19 14.62 10.37
N SER A 90 -23.69 13.39 10.16
CA SER A 90 -24.87 12.88 10.83
C SER A 90 -24.73 12.90 12.36
N SER A 91 -23.57 12.53 12.87
CA SER A 91 -23.28 12.57 14.31
C SER A 91 -23.31 14.00 14.87
N LEU A 92 -22.73 14.97 14.14
CA LEU A 92 -22.75 16.37 14.56
C LEU A 92 -24.15 17.00 14.53
N MET A 93 -24.96 16.66 13.53
CA MET A 93 -26.35 17.14 13.43
C MET A 93 -27.29 16.57 14.51
N ASN A 94 -26.97 15.38 15.02
CA ASN A 94 -27.73 14.75 16.09
C ASN A 94 -27.29 15.20 17.51
N GLN A 95 -26.28 16.06 17.63
CA GLN A 95 -25.88 16.63 18.93
C GLN A 95 -26.88 17.68 19.43
N SER A 96 -26.96 17.81 20.75
CA SER A 96 -27.77 18.88 21.35
C SER A 96 -27.18 20.25 21.05
N TYR A 97 -28.02 21.26 20.85
CA TYR A 97 -27.57 22.63 20.57
C TYR A 97 -26.59 23.16 21.62
N SER A 98 -26.77 22.79 22.89
CA SER A 98 -25.88 23.19 23.98
C SER A 98 -24.45 22.63 23.84
N THR A 99 -24.33 21.39 23.35
CA THR A 99 -23.03 20.75 23.07
C THR A 99 -22.38 21.34 21.84
N PHE A 100 -23.15 21.53 20.79
CA PHE A 100 -22.69 22.12 19.52
C PHE A 100 -22.13 23.53 19.71
N LYS A 101 -22.78 24.37 20.54
CA LYS A 101 -22.37 25.77 20.78
C LYS A 101 -21.09 25.87 21.65
N LYS A 102 -20.79 24.86 22.46
CA LYS A 102 -19.55 24.84 23.30
C LYS A 102 -18.30 24.60 22.47
N GLU A 103 -18.39 23.92 21.34
CA GLU A 103 -17.26 23.65 20.47
C GLU A 103 -17.05 24.80 19.49
N LYS A 104 -15.80 25.24 19.34
CA LYS A 104 -15.44 26.26 18.36
C LYS A 104 -15.66 25.71 16.94
N ILE A 105 -16.29 26.45 16.06
CA ILE A 105 -16.55 26.10 14.65
C ILE A 105 -15.25 25.64 13.95
N GLY A 106 -14.11 26.26 14.28
CA GLY A 106 -12.79 25.88 13.75
C GLY A 106 -12.39 24.44 14.09
N ASN A 107 -12.73 23.94 15.28
CA ASN A 107 -12.45 22.55 15.65
C ASN A 107 -13.31 21.59 14.85
N GLN A 108 -14.60 21.91 14.67
CA GLN A 108 -15.50 21.10 13.87
C GLN A 108 -15.07 21.03 12.39
N LEU A 109 -14.61 22.16 11.83
CA LEU A 109 -14.07 22.20 10.48
C LEU A 109 -12.78 21.38 10.36
N SER A 110 -11.93 21.40 11.39
CA SER A 110 -10.70 20.58 11.46
C SER A 110 -11.00 19.08 11.41
N LEU A 111 -12.08 18.61 12.05
CA LEU A 111 -12.51 17.20 11.98
C LEU A 111 -12.76 16.75 10.53
N PHE A 112 -13.43 17.59 9.72
CA PHE A 112 -13.71 17.26 8.32
C PHE A 112 -12.49 17.37 7.40
N THR A 113 -11.58 18.30 7.67
CA THR A 113 -10.45 18.57 6.77
C THR A 113 -9.21 17.76 7.15
N ASN A 114 -8.81 17.81 8.42
CA ASN A 114 -7.57 17.20 8.88
C ASN A 114 -7.76 15.79 9.40
N ASP A 115 -8.76 15.54 10.25
CA ASP A 115 -8.89 14.25 10.92
C ASP A 115 -9.33 13.16 9.96
N ILE A 116 -10.27 13.43 9.03
CA ILE A 116 -10.62 12.49 7.95
C ILE A 116 -9.41 12.20 7.07
N LYS A 117 -8.58 13.20 6.75
CA LYS A 117 -7.35 13.02 5.98
C LYS A 117 -6.34 12.17 6.76
N MET A 118 -6.15 12.42 8.04
CA MET A 118 -5.27 11.63 8.90
C MET A 118 -5.73 10.18 9.00
N VAL A 119 -7.04 9.92 9.15
CA VAL A 119 -7.59 8.54 9.16
C VAL A 119 -7.33 7.84 7.81
N ASP A 120 -7.46 8.55 6.69
CA ASP A 120 -7.13 7.97 5.38
C ASP A 120 -5.64 7.63 5.25
N GLU A 121 -4.74 8.57 5.61
CA GLU A 121 -3.29 8.42 5.43
C GLU A 121 -2.67 7.41 6.41
N TYR A 122 -3.13 7.38 7.67
CA TYR A 122 -2.53 6.54 8.71
C TYR A 122 -3.28 5.24 8.98
N TYR A 123 -4.50 5.09 8.45
CA TYR A 123 -5.29 3.89 8.69
C TYR A 123 -5.76 3.21 7.41
N PHE A 124 -6.55 3.87 6.56
CA PHE A 124 -7.13 3.20 5.38
C PHE A 124 -6.08 2.84 4.34
N TYR A 125 -5.20 3.77 4.00
CA TYR A 125 -4.17 3.54 2.99
C TYR A 125 -3.16 2.45 3.41
N PRO A 126 -2.56 2.50 4.64
CA PRO A 126 -1.62 1.47 5.06
C PRO A 126 -2.23 0.06 5.14
N ILE A 127 -3.45 -0.06 5.65
CA ILE A 127 -4.12 -1.37 5.73
C ILE A 127 -4.36 -1.95 4.34
N LEU A 128 -4.84 -1.12 3.41
CA LEU A 128 -5.08 -1.56 2.03
C LEU A 128 -3.79 -2.00 1.35
N SER A 129 -2.72 -1.21 1.47
CA SER A 129 -1.40 -1.56 0.94
C SER A 129 -0.88 -2.86 1.57
N MET A 130 -0.93 -2.98 2.89
CA MET A 130 -0.44 -4.16 3.60
C MET A 130 -1.11 -5.46 3.14
N ILE A 131 -2.44 -5.45 2.95
CA ILE A 131 -3.15 -6.64 2.45
C ILE A 131 -2.66 -7.03 1.06
N VAL A 132 -2.51 -6.05 0.16
CA VAL A 132 -2.02 -6.29 -1.20
C VAL A 132 -0.58 -6.79 -1.20
N ASP A 133 0.29 -6.13 -0.43
CA ASP A 133 1.72 -6.45 -0.38
C ASP A 133 1.97 -7.86 0.18
N ILE A 134 1.18 -8.29 1.17
CA ILE A 134 1.24 -9.67 1.69
C ILE A 134 0.85 -10.67 0.61
N ILE A 135 -0.26 -10.45 -0.09
CA ILE A 135 -0.73 -11.38 -1.13
C ILE A 135 0.31 -11.48 -2.26
N VAL A 136 0.80 -10.33 -2.74
CA VAL A 136 1.82 -10.28 -3.81
C VAL A 136 3.11 -10.95 -3.37
N SER A 137 3.58 -10.70 -2.14
CA SER A 137 4.80 -11.32 -1.60
C SER A 137 4.68 -12.84 -1.52
N VAL A 138 3.53 -13.37 -1.10
CA VAL A 138 3.29 -14.82 -1.07
C VAL A 138 3.31 -15.42 -2.48
N ILE A 139 2.69 -14.77 -3.46
CA ILE A 139 2.69 -15.23 -4.85
C ILE A 139 4.13 -15.27 -5.40
N ILE A 140 4.90 -14.21 -5.19
CA ILE A 140 6.30 -14.14 -5.64
C ILE A 140 7.15 -15.22 -4.96
N LEU A 141 6.97 -15.43 -3.67
CA LEU A 141 7.70 -16.46 -2.92
C LEU A 141 7.41 -17.86 -3.46
N ILE A 142 6.14 -18.19 -3.73
CA ILE A 142 5.74 -19.47 -4.32
C ILE A 142 6.38 -19.63 -5.71
N TYR A 143 6.40 -18.58 -6.51
CA TYR A 143 7.01 -18.60 -7.84
C TYR A 143 8.51 -18.87 -7.77
N ILE A 144 9.24 -18.20 -6.87
CA ILE A 144 10.69 -18.41 -6.69
C ILE A 144 11.00 -19.82 -6.18
N LEU A 145 10.21 -20.36 -5.24
CA LEU A 145 10.36 -21.71 -4.72
C LEU A 145 10.17 -22.78 -5.85
N ARG A 146 9.33 -22.49 -6.83
CA ARG A 146 9.14 -23.35 -8.00
C ARG A 146 10.34 -23.37 -8.95
N ILE A 147 11.06 -22.25 -9.06
CA ILE A 147 12.25 -22.15 -9.93
C ILE A 147 13.47 -22.73 -9.21
N HIS A 148 13.72 -22.34 -7.99
CA HIS A 148 14.90 -22.77 -7.24
C HIS A 148 14.61 -22.74 -5.72
N VAL A 149 14.47 -23.94 -5.15
CA VAL A 149 14.07 -24.12 -3.74
C VAL A 149 15.05 -23.42 -2.78
N PHE A 150 16.35 -23.53 -3.01
CA PHE A 150 17.36 -22.91 -2.13
C PHE A 150 17.23 -21.39 -2.11
N VAL A 151 17.06 -20.75 -3.27
CA VAL A 151 16.87 -19.29 -3.38
C VAL A 151 15.58 -18.86 -2.69
N GLY A 152 14.49 -19.62 -2.89
CA GLY A 152 13.21 -19.34 -2.22
C GLY A 152 13.31 -19.44 -0.70
N LEU A 153 14.03 -20.42 -0.16
CA LEU A 153 14.27 -20.54 1.28
C LEU A 153 15.10 -19.36 1.84
N MET A 154 16.15 -18.96 1.13
CA MET A 154 16.93 -17.77 1.50
C MET A 154 16.06 -16.51 1.55
N MET A 155 15.22 -16.30 0.55
CA MET A 155 14.27 -15.18 0.51
C MET A 155 13.26 -15.23 1.66
N ALA A 156 12.75 -16.41 2.00
CA ALA A 156 11.84 -16.59 3.14
C ALA A 156 12.54 -16.22 4.47
N VAL A 157 13.79 -16.62 4.67
CA VAL A 157 14.57 -16.25 5.86
C VAL A 157 14.76 -14.72 5.94
N ILE A 158 15.11 -14.07 4.83
CA ILE A 158 15.25 -12.61 4.77
C ILE A 158 13.92 -11.92 5.08
N ALA A 159 12.80 -12.42 4.53
CA ALA A 159 11.47 -11.87 4.80
C ALA A 159 11.10 -11.96 6.28
N VAL A 160 11.39 -13.08 6.94
CA VAL A 160 11.18 -13.23 8.40
C VAL A 160 12.10 -12.29 9.19
N ALA A 161 13.37 -12.19 8.81
CA ALA A 161 14.33 -11.30 9.46
C ALA A 161 13.87 -9.83 9.40
N THR A 162 13.37 -9.35 8.25
CA THR A 162 12.87 -7.98 8.08
C THR A 162 11.65 -7.68 8.95
N LEU A 163 10.81 -8.67 9.25
CA LEU A 163 9.68 -8.52 10.18
C LEU A 163 10.12 -8.47 11.66
N LEU A 164 11.22 -9.14 11.99
CA LEU A 164 11.71 -9.20 13.38
C LEU A 164 12.50 -7.94 13.80
N VAL A 165 13.23 -7.32 12.87
CA VAL A 165 14.08 -6.14 13.15
C VAL A 165 13.30 -4.97 13.78
N PRO A 166 12.16 -4.50 13.23
CA PRO A 166 11.39 -3.42 13.85
C PRO A 166 10.89 -3.77 15.23
N LYS A 167 10.47 -5.03 15.46
CA LYS A 167 9.99 -5.50 16.75
C LYS A 167 11.09 -5.50 17.82
N MET A 168 12.31 -5.87 17.46
CA MET A 168 13.47 -5.80 18.35
C MET A 168 13.84 -4.35 18.68
N MET A 169 13.70 -3.44 17.72
CA MET A 169 14.03 -2.03 17.89
C MET A 169 12.94 -1.21 18.60
N GLU A 170 11.70 -1.71 18.68
CA GLU A 170 10.55 -1.00 19.27
C GLU A 170 10.83 -0.52 20.70
N LYS A 171 11.43 -1.39 21.51
CA LYS A 171 11.78 -1.05 22.91
C LYS A 171 12.82 0.09 22.98
N ARG A 172 13.80 0.09 22.08
CA ARG A 172 14.82 1.14 22.01
C ARG A 172 14.22 2.45 21.50
N LEU A 173 13.39 2.40 20.46
CA LEU A 173 12.72 3.56 19.90
C LEU A 173 11.77 4.22 20.91
N LYS A 174 10.99 3.45 21.67
CA LYS A 174 10.15 3.98 22.76
C LYS A 174 10.98 4.67 23.84
N LYS A 175 12.13 4.12 24.21
CA LYS A 175 13.02 4.74 25.19
C LYS A 175 13.54 6.11 24.70
N TYR A 176 14.01 6.18 23.45
CA TYR A 176 14.48 7.43 22.86
C TYR A 176 13.35 8.45 22.62
N SER A 177 12.18 8.01 22.18
CA SER A 177 11.00 8.89 22.02
C SER A 177 10.57 9.50 23.34
N ASN A 178 10.53 8.73 24.43
CA ASN A 178 10.19 9.25 25.76
C ASN A 178 11.25 10.25 26.28
N GLN A 179 12.54 10.01 26.00
CA GLN A 179 13.60 10.95 26.33
C GLN A 179 13.46 12.26 25.55
N LEU A 180 13.19 12.21 24.25
CA LEU A 180 12.94 13.40 23.42
C LEU A 180 11.70 14.17 23.89
N SER A 181 10.62 13.49 24.25
CA SER A 181 9.42 14.12 24.79
C SER A 181 9.68 14.80 26.14
N SER A 182 10.49 14.21 27.00
CA SER A 182 10.86 14.86 28.28
C SER A 182 11.74 16.10 28.08
N TYR A 183 12.65 16.08 27.09
CA TYR A 183 13.46 17.25 26.76
C TYR A 183 12.64 18.36 26.10
N SER A 184 11.68 18.04 25.22
CA SER A 184 10.80 19.08 24.63
C SER A 184 9.81 19.69 25.63
N GLY A 185 9.44 18.97 26.70
CA GLY A 185 8.62 19.49 27.79
C GLY A 185 9.34 20.44 28.74
N ILE A 186 10.67 20.53 28.70
CA ILE A 186 11.48 21.45 29.51
C ILE A 186 11.67 22.81 28.80
N TYR A 187 11.45 22.87 27.49
CA TYR A 187 11.62 24.10 26.68
C TYR A 187 10.32 24.84 26.34
N ASN A 188 9.16 24.35 26.82
CA ASN A 188 7.87 25.09 26.83
C ASN A 188 7.45 25.41 28.25
#